data_5a13f20d40d11790f58e15c4b23dc9ec
#
_entry.id   5a13f20d40d11790f58e15c4b23dc9ec
#
_cell.length_a   1.000
_cell.length_b   1.000
_cell.length_c   1.000
_cell.angle_alpha   90.00
_cell.angle_beta   90.00
_cell.angle_gamma   90.00
#
_symmetry.space_group_name_H-M   'P 1'
#
loop_
_entity.id
_entity.type
_entity.pdbx_description
1 polymer ?
#
loop_
_entity_poly.entity_id
_entity_poly.type
_entity_poly.pdbx_seq_one_letter_code
_entity_poly.pdbx_strand_id
1 'polypeptide(L)'
;MLTVIAEIRTRPGQHHRQAVLDQFAKIVPTVLKEEGCHGYAPMVDHAAGVSFQTTAPDSIVMVEQWESIAHLEAHLQTPHMKAYSEAVKGDVLDMSIRILE
;
A
#
# COMPACT_ATOMS: atom_id res chain seq x y z
N MET A 1 -2.45 14.58 -12.43
CA MET A 1 -2.37 13.22 -11.90
C MET A 1 -1.31 13.14 -10.83
N LEU A 2 -1.67 12.63 -9.67
CA LEU A 2 -0.74 12.46 -8.56
C LEU A 2 -0.26 11.02 -8.49
N THR A 3 1.01 10.82 -8.18
CA THR A 3 1.57 9.51 -7.85
C THR A 3 1.77 9.46 -6.34
N VAL A 4 1.20 8.48 -5.70
CA VAL A 4 1.35 8.28 -4.26
C VAL A 4 2.25 7.07 -4.03
N ILE A 5 3.27 7.27 -3.20
CA ILE A 5 4.16 6.20 -2.75
C ILE A 5 3.97 6.08 -1.25
N ALA A 6 3.35 4.99 -0.83
CA ALA A 6 3.16 4.72 0.58
C ALA A 6 3.99 3.50 0.98
N GLU A 7 4.94 3.71 1.88
CA GLU A 7 5.72 2.60 2.41
C GLU A 7 5.12 2.14 3.73
N ILE A 8 4.76 0.88 3.79
CA ILE A 8 4.18 0.24 4.96
C ILE A 8 5.24 -0.68 5.55
N ARG A 9 5.66 -0.38 6.77
CA ARG A 9 6.59 -1.24 7.49
C ARG A 9 5.81 -2.18 8.39
N THR A 10 6.05 -3.48 8.20
CA THR A 10 5.39 -4.51 8.98
C THR A 10 6.30 -4.98 10.12
N ARG A 11 5.72 -5.66 11.09
CA ARG A 11 6.51 -6.31 12.12
C ARG A 11 7.46 -7.33 11.50
N PRO A 12 8.62 -7.59 12.11
CA PRO A 12 9.55 -8.57 11.57
C PRO A 12 8.91 -9.94 11.43
N GLY A 13 9.19 -10.57 10.31
CA GLY A 13 8.65 -11.89 10.00
C GLY A 13 7.76 -11.87 8.77
N GLN A 14 8.01 -12.79 7.87
CA GLN A 14 7.33 -12.85 6.58
C GLN A 14 5.81 -12.99 6.70
N HIS A 15 5.34 -13.66 7.77
CA HIS A 15 3.90 -13.85 7.97
C HIS A 15 3.16 -12.53 8.22
N HIS A 16 3.79 -11.53 8.84
CA HIS A 16 3.17 -10.21 9.03
C HIS A 16 3.02 -9.47 7.70
N ARG A 17 4.07 -9.48 6.88
CA ARG A 17 4.00 -8.88 5.55
C ARG A 17 2.95 -9.57 4.69
N GLN A 18 2.94 -10.90 4.72
CA GLN A 18 1.98 -11.67 3.93
C GLN A 18 0.53 -11.41 4.37
N ALA A 19 0.29 -11.27 5.68
CA ALA A 19 -1.04 -10.93 6.18
C ALA A 19 -1.55 -9.60 5.62
N VAL A 20 -0.66 -8.60 5.55
CA VAL A 20 -1.02 -7.29 4.96
C VAL A 20 -1.25 -7.41 3.46
N LEU A 21 -0.40 -8.14 2.75
CA LEU A 21 -0.59 -8.39 1.31
C LEU A 21 -1.91 -9.10 1.02
N ASP A 22 -2.29 -10.06 1.86
CA ASP A 22 -3.56 -10.78 1.70
C ASP A 22 -4.76 -9.84 1.87
N GLN A 23 -4.68 -8.89 2.80
CA GLN A 23 -5.75 -7.90 2.96
C GLN A 23 -5.81 -6.95 1.77
N PHE A 24 -4.67 -6.52 1.22
CA PHE A 24 -4.67 -5.72 0.00
C PHE A 24 -5.29 -6.48 -1.17
N ALA A 25 -4.98 -7.76 -1.31
CA ALA A 25 -5.55 -8.57 -2.40
C ALA A 25 -7.09 -8.55 -2.38
N LYS A 26 -7.69 -8.44 -1.19
CA LYS A 26 -9.15 -8.37 -1.06
C LYS A 26 -9.73 -7.04 -1.52
N ILE A 27 -9.00 -5.93 -1.34
CA ILE A 27 -9.55 -4.59 -1.57
C ILE A 27 -9.09 -3.95 -2.89
N VAL A 28 -7.98 -4.40 -3.48
CA VAL A 28 -7.45 -3.80 -4.71
C VAL A 28 -8.50 -3.68 -5.82
N PRO A 29 -9.30 -4.72 -6.14
CA PRO A 29 -10.32 -4.58 -7.18
C PRO A 29 -11.35 -3.50 -6.87
N THR A 30 -11.72 -3.34 -5.60
CA THR A 30 -12.68 -2.31 -5.18
C THR A 30 -12.05 -0.93 -5.26
N VAL A 31 -10.80 -0.78 -4.80
CA VAL A 31 -10.07 0.49 -4.85
C VAL A 31 -9.92 0.98 -6.29
N LEU A 32 -9.60 0.08 -7.21
CA LEU A 32 -9.44 0.42 -8.62
C LEU A 32 -10.72 0.98 -9.25
N LYS A 33 -11.88 0.72 -8.64
CA LYS A 33 -13.17 1.26 -9.10
C LYS A 33 -13.54 2.58 -8.42
N GLU A 34 -12.76 3.03 -7.45
CA GLU A 34 -13.04 4.32 -6.80
C GLU A 34 -12.85 5.46 -7.77
N GLU A 35 -13.68 6.49 -7.63
CA GLU A 35 -13.58 7.67 -8.46
C GLU A 35 -12.20 8.31 -8.29
N GLY A 36 -11.56 8.63 -9.40
CA GLY A 36 -10.25 9.27 -9.43
C GLY A 36 -9.07 8.32 -9.26
N CYS A 37 -9.30 7.03 -9.06
CA CYS A 37 -8.22 6.05 -8.95
C CYS A 37 -7.83 5.53 -10.33
N HIS A 38 -6.56 5.66 -10.68
CA HIS A 38 -6.01 5.18 -11.96
C HIS A 38 -4.93 4.11 -11.78
N GLY A 39 -4.59 3.78 -10.56
CA GLY A 39 -3.65 2.71 -10.25
C GLY A 39 -3.55 2.52 -8.74
N TYR A 40 -3.38 1.27 -8.32
CA TYR A 40 -3.28 0.94 -6.91
C TYR A 40 -2.64 -0.44 -6.81
N ALA A 41 -1.35 -0.49 -6.52
CA ALA A 41 -0.59 -1.74 -6.55
C ALA A 41 0.33 -1.86 -5.34
N PRO A 42 0.17 -2.92 -4.53
CA PRO A 42 1.16 -3.26 -3.51
C PRO A 42 2.36 -3.94 -4.18
N MET A 43 3.56 -3.52 -3.80
CA MET A 43 4.79 -4.05 -4.35
C MET A 43 5.76 -4.41 -3.23
N VAL A 44 6.55 -5.45 -3.45
CA VAL A 44 7.64 -5.86 -2.57
C VAL A 44 8.91 -6.00 -3.39
N ASP A 45 10.05 -6.14 -2.72
CA ASP A 45 11.32 -6.28 -3.40
C ASP A 45 11.30 -7.44 -4.38
N HIS A 46 11.83 -7.18 -5.58
CA HIS A 46 12.15 -8.24 -6.53
C HIS A 46 13.46 -8.88 -6.09
N ALA A 47 13.52 -10.21 -6.08
CA ALA A 47 14.73 -10.94 -5.72
C ALA A 47 15.72 -10.94 -6.88
N ALA A 48 16.31 -9.78 -7.15
CA ALA A 48 17.19 -9.60 -8.31
C ALA A 48 18.58 -10.20 -8.12
N GLY A 49 19.06 -10.28 -6.87
CA GLY A 49 20.39 -10.81 -6.56
C GLY A 49 21.53 -9.89 -7.02
N VAL A 50 21.26 -8.61 -7.23
CA VAL A 50 22.26 -7.63 -7.67
C VAL A 50 22.80 -6.84 -6.49
N SER A 51 24.10 -6.48 -6.53
CA SER A 51 24.75 -5.82 -5.40
C SER A 51 24.28 -4.38 -5.17
N PHE A 52 23.71 -3.72 -6.18
CA PHE A 52 23.25 -2.34 -6.05
C PHE A 52 21.81 -2.21 -5.53
N GLN A 53 21.10 -3.32 -5.30
CA GLN A 53 19.75 -3.26 -4.78
C GLN A 53 19.74 -3.11 -3.26
N THR A 54 19.00 -2.10 -2.77
CA THR A 54 18.63 -2.02 -1.36
C THR A 54 17.36 -2.82 -1.15
N THR A 55 17.33 -3.67 -0.15
CA THR A 55 16.16 -4.51 0.14
C THR A 55 15.53 -4.17 1.48
N ALA A 56 14.23 -4.37 1.58
CA ALA A 56 13.46 -4.14 2.80
C ALA A 56 12.45 -5.29 2.97
N PRO A 57 12.86 -6.40 3.61
CA PRO A 57 12.04 -7.62 3.67
C PRO A 57 10.75 -7.46 4.48
N ASP A 58 10.67 -6.46 5.36
CA ASP A 58 9.48 -6.20 6.17
C ASP A 58 8.76 -4.94 5.69
N SER A 59 8.80 -4.66 4.39
CA SER A 59 8.19 -3.47 3.80
C SER A 59 7.32 -3.84 2.60
N ILE A 60 6.24 -3.08 2.45
CA ILE A 60 5.38 -3.09 1.26
C ILE A 60 5.32 -1.66 0.76
N VAL A 61 5.55 -1.47 -0.53
CA VAL A 61 5.44 -0.15 -1.16
C VAL A 61 4.18 -0.11 -2.00
N MET A 62 3.24 0.77 -1.64
CA MET A 62 2.06 1.03 -2.45
C MET A 62 2.41 2.05 -3.51
N VAL A 63 2.10 1.73 -4.76
CA VAL A 63 2.24 2.66 -5.88
C VAL A 63 0.84 2.96 -6.39
N GLU A 64 0.42 4.23 -6.26
CA GLU A 64 -0.95 4.63 -6.51
C GLU A 64 -1.00 5.82 -7.45
N GLN A 65 -2.07 5.92 -8.23
CA GLN A 65 -2.34 7.05 -9.13
C GLN A 65 -3.72 7.62 -8.81
N TRP A 66 -3.78 8.90 -8.43
CA TRP A 66 -5.03 9.58 -8.08
C TRP A 66 -5.15 10.89 -8.84
N GLU A 67 -6.37 11.24 -9.25
CA GLU A 67 -6.61 12.48 -9.99
C GLU A 67 -6.37 13.72 -9.14
N SER A 68 -6.65 13.66 -7.84
CA SER A 68 -6.52 14.81 -6.95
C SER A 68 -6.38 14.37 -5.50
N ILE A 69 -5.97 15.32 -4.65
CA ILE A 69 -5.93 15.12 -3.20
C ILE A 69 -7.33 14.80 -2.66
N ALA A 70 -8.37 15.44 -3.18
CA ALA A 70 -9.73 15.17 -2.72
C ALA A 70 -10.13 13.71 -2.96
N HIS A 71 -9.74 13.13 -4.10
CA HIS A 71 -10.00 11.72 -4.37
C HIS A 71 -9.23 10.80 -3.42
N LEU A 72 -7.96 11.12 -3.13
CA LEU A 72 -7.16 10.36 -2.17
C LEU A 72 -7.77 10.44 -0.77
N GLU A 73 -8.21 11.62 -0.33
CA GLU A 73 -8.86 11.79 0.96
C GLU A 73 -10.16 10.98 1.06
N ALA A 74 -10.96 11.00 0.00
CA ALA A 74 -12.18 10.20 -0.06
C ALA A 74 -11.88 8.70 0.04
N HIS A 75 -10.82 8.24 -0.64
CA HIS A 75 -10.35 6.85 -0.56
C HIS A 75 -10.10 6.42 0.90
N LEU A 76 -9.43 7.27 1.67
CA LEU A 76 -9.08 6.95 3.05
C LEU A 76 -10.31 6.86 3.98
N GLN A 77 -11.46 7.39 3.56
CA GLN A 77 -12.70 7.35 4.34
C GLN A 77 -13.63 6.19 3.94
N THR A 78 -13.26 5.39 2.95
CA THR A 78 -14.11 4.30 2.48
C THR A 78 -14.24 3.19 3.53
N PRO A 79 -15.38 2.46 3.54
CA PRO A 79 -15.56 1.34 4.46
C PRO A 79 -14.50 0.25 4.30
N HIS A 80 -14.09 -0.04 3.06
CA HIS A 80 -13.09 -1.08 2.81
C HIS A 80 -11.69 -0.67 3.31
N MET A 81 -11.34 0.62 3.25
CA MET A 81 -10.07 1.07 3.82
C MET A 81 -10.07 1.04 5.34
N LYS A 82 -11.21 1.37 5.95
CA LYS A 82 -11.35 1.27 7.41
C LYS A 82 -11.28 -0.18 7.88
N ALA A 83 -11.92 -1.09 7.15
CA ALA A 83 -11.84 -2.52 7.45
C ALA A 83 -10.42 -3.05 7.28
N TYR A 84 -9.73 -2.64 6.22
CA TYR A 84 -8.33 -2.99 5.99
C TYR A 84 -7.45 -2.51 7.17
N SER A 85 -7.57 -1.25 7.55
CA SER A 85 -6.77 -0.68 8.65
C SER A 85 -6.96 -1.45 9.95
N GLU A 86 -8.20 -1.83 10.27
CA GLU A 86 -8.49 -2.61 11.45
C GLU A 86 -7.90 -4.02 11.37
N ALA A 87 -7.99 -4.64 10.21
CA ALA A 87 -7.52 -6.01 10.00
C ALA A 87 -5.99 -6.15 10.14
N VAL A 88 -5.23 -5.10 9.80
CA VAL A 88 -3.75 -5.15 9.78
C VAL A 88 -3.09 -4.44 10.94
N LYS A 89 -3.84 -3.89 11.88
CA LYS A 89 -3.25 -3.09 12.96
C LYS A 89 -2.27 -3.87 13.83
N GLY A 90 -2.39 -5.18 13.89
CA GLY A 90 -1.46 -6.04 14.61
C GLY A 90 -0.20 -6.39 13.82
N ASP A 91 -0.17 -6.07 12.53
CA ASP A 91 0.92 -6.43 11.62
C ASP A 91 1.76 -5.22 11.20
N VAL A 92 1.19 -4.02 11.22
CA VAL A 92 1.83 -2.80 10.75
C VAL A 92 2.50 -2.06 11.90
N LEU A 93 3.77 -1.67 11.72
CA LEU A 93 4.51 -0.84 12.67
C LEU A 93 4.30 0.64 12.39
N ASP A 94 4.51 1.05 11.15
CA ASP A 94 4.34 2.44 10.74
C ASP A 94 4.13 2.52 9.24
N MET A 95 3.79 3.71 8.78
CA MET A 95 3.60 3.98 7.35
C MET A 95 4.04 5.42 7.08
N SER A 96 4.68 5.62 5.92
CA SER A 96 4.99 6.94 5.40
C SER A 96 4.36 7.09 4.03
N ILE A 97 3.91 8.31 3.72
CA ILE A 97 3.26 8.61 2.44
C ILE A 97 3.96 9.79 1.80
N ARG A 98 4.34 9.63 0.53
CA ARG A 98 4.81 10.72 -0.33
C ARG A 98 3.82 10.91 -1.45
N ILE A 99 3.51 12.16 -1.73
CA ILE A 99 2.61 12.52 -2.84
C ILE A 99 3.46 13.27 -3.85
N LEU A 100 3.57 12.71 -5.03
CA LEU A 100 4.49 13.15 -6.07
C LEU A 100 3.72 13.56 -7.33
N GLU A 101 4.33 14.44 -8.10
CA GLU A 101 3.74 14.84 -9.38
C GLU A 101 4.81 15.20 -10.42
#